data_687caf90d203a1524b9f5d25c5811a0c
#
_entry.id   687caf90d203a1524b9f5d25c5811a0c
#
_cell.length_a   1.000
_cell.length_b   1.000
_cell.length_c   1.000
_cell.angle_alpha   90.00
_cell.angle_beta   90.00
_cell.angle_gamma   90.00
#
_symmetry.space_group_name_H-M   'P 1'
#
loop_
_entity.id
_entity.type
_entity.pdbx_description
1 polymer ?
#
loop_
_entity_poly.entity_id
_entity_poly.type
_entity_poly.pdbx_seq_one_letter_code
_entity_poly.pdbx_strand_id
1 'polypeptide(L)'
;MSEKVIMLGNEAIARGAYEAGVKVSAAYPGTPSTEISENLVKYKDSLYCEWSPNEKVATEVAIGASVAGVRAMSCMKHVGFNVAADPTYTVSYMGVNGGLVIVVADDPGLYSSQNEQDTRMVARAAQLPVIEPSDSSEAKEFIKVAFDLSEKFDRPFVYRTTTRLAHSQGLVELNERKEIEDKPYEKNIRKNVMMPGNAKLRHVEIEKRNLELAEAANTLPINKVEMNDTKIGVITSGIPYQYVKEALPEASVLKLGMVNPLPRKLIEEFASKVDTLYVVEELDPVIETQVKSWGIKAIGKEIFTVQGEYSANMLREAILKEELDISKPAQAPGRPPILCPGCPHRGVYYVLNKLKIHAAGDIGCYTLGAVAPLSVVDTTICMVARISRRHGMEKAKGKEYIKNWVAVIGDSTFLHTGVNSLMNMMYNKATGTVIILDNSTTGMTGHQDHAATGKTLQGDPTYAIDIPALCRAIGVKNVVEVNARDIQAVEKAVKEEIAKDEVSVIITKTPCVLLDKSKKPLYQTHTDKCKKCGMCMKPGCPAMTKNADGTVSIDDTMCTGCGLCASLCKFDAIELVKEGDR
;
A
#
# COMPACT_ATOMS: atom_id res chain seq x y z
N MET A 1 -19.95 -18.43 27.00
CA MET A 1 -19.61 -18.69 25.57
C MET A 1 -18.95 -17.42 25.05
N SER A 2 -17.78 -17.53 24.48
CA SER A 2 -17.10 -16.39 23.85
C SER A 2 -17.96 -15.85 22.69
N GLU A 3 -17.97 -14.55 22.54
CA GLU A 3 -18.68 -13.89 21.45
C GLU A 3 -17.98 -14.19 20.13
N LYS A 4 -18.74 -14.59 19.09
CA LYS A 4 -18.23 -14.81 17.75
C LYS A 4 -18.82 -13.77 16.80
N VAL A 5 -17.95 -13.12 16.03
CA VAL A 5 -18.33 -12.08 15.08
C VAL A 5 -17.71 -12.34 13.71
N ILE A 6 -18.32 -11.81 12.66
CA ILE A 6 -17.74 -11.84 11.31
C ILE A 6 -16.80 -10.64 11.19
N MET A 7 -15.55 -10.90 10.80
CA MET A 7 -14.53 -9.87 10.60
C MET A 7 -13.79 -10.05 9.28
N LEU A 8 -13.39 -8.96 8.67
CA LEU A 8 -12.37 -8.95 7.63
C LEU A 8 -10.99 -9.34 8.24
N GLY A 9 -10.08 -9.85 7.42
CA GLY A 9 -8.73 -10.17 7.87
C GLY A 9 -8.01 -8.99 8.52
N ASN A 10 -8.12 -7.79 7.94
CA ASN A 10 -7.54 -6.56 8.52
C ASN A 10 -8.17 -6.19 9.87
N GLU A 11 -9.48 -6.35 10.02
CA GLU A 11 -10.17 -6.14 11.31
C GLU A 11 -9.70 -7.16 12.35
N ALA A 12 -9.53 -8.41 11.95
CA ALA A 12 -9.07 -9.50 12.81
C ALA A 12 -7.64 -9.28 13.29
N ILE A 13 -6.73 -8.81 12.40
CA ILE A 13 -5.36 -8.43 12.78
C ILE A 13 -5.38 -7.30 13.83
N ALA A 14 -6.17 -6.25 13.60
CA ALA A 14 -6.31 -5.14 14.54
C ALA A 14 -6.87 -5.61 15.89
N ARG A 15 -7.89 -6.49 15.88
CA ARG A 15 -8.46 -7.09 17.09
C ARG A 15 -7.43 -7.93 17.83
N GLY A 16 -6.68 -8.77 17.12
CA GLY A 16 -5.62 -9.60 17.71
C GLY A 16 -4.51 -8.79 18.35
N ALA A 17 -4.09 -7.69 17.71
CA ALA A 17 -3.11 -6.76 18.26
C ALA A 17 -3.63 -6.08 19.55
N TYR A 18 -4.90 -5.66 19.57
CA TYR A 18 -5.55 -5.15 20.77
C TYR A 18 -5.54 -6.20 21.88
N GLU A 19 -6.00 -7.43 21.61
CA GLU A 19 -6.02 -8.53 22.59
C GLU A 19 -4.62 -8.91 23.09
N ALA A 20 -3.58 -8.76 22.23
CA ALA A 20 -2.19 -9.00 22.58
C ALA A 20 -1.57 -7.92 23.48
N GLY A 21 -2.28 -6.86 23.83
CA GLY A 21 -1.75 -5.79 24.67
C GLY A 21 -0.82 -4.82 23.95
N VAL A 22 -0.95 -4.65 22.64
CA VAL A 22 -0.19 -3.64 21.89
C VAL A 22 -0.51 -2.25 22.41
N LYS A 23 0.52 -1.43 22.63
CA LYS A 23 0.38 -0.05 23.11
C LYS A 23 0.65 1.00 22.05
N VAL A 24 1.46 0.68 21.01
CA VAL A 24 1.81 1.63 19.95
C VAL A 24 1.72 0.96 18.59
N SER A 25 1.03 1.61 17.67
CA SER A 25 1.00 1.25 16.25
C SER A 25 1.27 2.47 15.38
N ALA A 26 2.16 2.34 14.41
CA ALA A 26 2.47 3.39 13.44
C ALA A 26 2.42 2.84 12.02
N ALA A 27 1.89 3.62 11.07
CA ALA A 27 1.75 3.18 9.68
C ALA A 27 1.82 4.35 8.70
N TYR A 28 2.07 4.04 7.43
CA TYR A 28 1.71 4.89 6.31
C TYR A 28 0.63 4.19 5.48
N PRO A 29 -0.40 4.90 4.99
CA PRO A 29 -1.50 4.27 4.26
C PRO A 29 -1.03 3.55 3.00
N GLY A 30 -1.38 2.26 2.86
CA GLY A 30 -1.00 1.44 1.72
C GLY A 30 -1.91 0.22 1.58
N THR A 31 -2.81 0.22 0.57
CA THR A 31 -3.69 -0.92 0.29
C THR A 31 -2.85 -2.15 -0.10
N PRO A 32 -3.06 -3.34 0.53
CA PRO A 32 -4.24 -3.73 1.31
C PRO A 32 -4.09 -3.66 2.85
N SER A 33 -3.11 -2.97 3.43
CA SER A 33 -2.89 -2.93 4.89
C SER A 33 -3.53 -1.75 5.62
N THR A 34 -4.05 -0.74 4.90
CA THR A 34 -4.53 0.54 5.46
C THR A 34 -5.56 0.33 6.56
N GLU A 35 -6.53 -0.53 6.35
CA GLU A 35 -7.66 -0.76 7.25
C GLU A 35 -7.26 -1.38 8.59
N ILE A 36 -6.05 -1.96 8.71
CA ILE A 36 -5.54 -2.43 10.01
C ILE A 36 -5.45 -1.25 10.99
N SER A 37 -4.78 -0.18 10.57
CA SER A 37 -4.61 1.03 11.41
C SER A 37 -5.92 1.76 11.63
N GLU A 38 -6.80 1.83 10.64
CA GLU A 38 -8.14 2.42 10.77
C GLU A 38 -9.00 1.65 11.78
N ASN A 39 -8.86 0.32 11.85
CA ASN A 39 -9.56 -0.49 12.84
C ASN A 39 -8.92 -0.40 14.25
N LEU A 40 -7.62 -0.19 14.36
CA LEU A 40 -6.95 0.03 15.65
C LEU A 40 -7.44 1.30 16.36
N VAL A 41 -7.85 2.32 15.63
CA VAL A 41 -8.45 3.54 16.22
C VAL A 41 -9.68 3.24 17.08
N LYS A 42 -10.42 2.16 16.82
CA LYS A 42 -11.54 1.73 17.65
C LYS A 42 -11.13 1.45 19.11
N TYR A 43 -9.85 1.21 19.35
CA TYR A 43 -9.24 0.90 20.65
C TYR A 43 -8.33 2.01 21.19
N LYS A 44 -8.51 3.26 20.73
CA LYS A 44 -7.64 4.41 21.06
C LYS A 44 -7.50 4.72 22.55
N ASP A 45 -8.45 4.29 23.37
CA ASP A 45 -8.38 4.45 24.81
C ASP A 45 -7.36 3.49 25.48
N SER A 46 -6.95 2.44 24.77
CA SER A 46 -6.02 1.41 25.24
C SER A 46 -4.68 1.40 24.51
N LEU A 47 -4.61 1.99 23.32
CA LEU A 47 -3.40 2.03 22.51
C LEU A 47 -3.30 3.32 21.68
N TYR A 48 -2.06 3.75 21.46
CA TYR A 48 -1.77 4.85 20.55
C TYR A 48 -1.59 4.35 19.12
N CYS A 49 -2.18 5.03 18.15
CA CYS A 49 -1.94 4.76 16.74
C CYS A 49 -1.81 6.06 15.92
N GLU A 50 -0.93 6.04 14.92
CA GLU A 50 -0.63 7.20 14.11
C GLU A 50 -0.46 6.89 12.62
N TRP A 51 -0.73 7.90 11.77
CA TRP A 51 -0.19 7.97 10.42
C TRP A 51 1.15 8.69 10.47
N SER A 52 2.22 7.95 10.19
CA SER A 52 3.55 8.53 10.00
C SER A 52 3.72 9.05 8.56
N PRO A 53 4.67 9.96 8.29
CA PRO A 53 4.86 10.51 6.94
C PRO A 53 5.33 9.48 5.91
N ASN A 54 6.00 8.39 6.35
CA ASN A 54 6.38 7.24 5.53
C ASN A 54 6.64 6.00 6.39
N GLU A 55 6.83 4.84 5.74
CA GLU A 55 6.98 3.55 6.40
C GLU A 55 8.29 3.40 7.18
N LYS A 56 9.36 4.10 6.76
CA LYS A 56 10.62 4.16 7.52
C LYS A 56 10.39 4.77 8.89
N VAL A 57 9.75 5.94 8.93
CA VAL A 57 9.42 6.64 10.18
C VAL A 57 8.45 5.81 11.03
N ALA A 58 7.42 5.21 10.42
CA ALA A 58 6.49 4.34 11.12
C ALA A 58 7.20 3.17 11.83
N THR A 59 8.13 2.53 11.12
CA THR A 59 8.93 1.43 11.70
C THR A 59 9.85 1.94 12.82
N GLU A 60 10.47 3.09 12.66
CA GLU A 60 11.32 3.70 13.69
C GLU A 60 10.52 4.06 14.96
N VAL A 61 9.28 4.56 14.82
CA VAL A 61 8.37 4.81 15.96
C VAL A 61 8.04 3.51 16.68
N ALA A 62 7.69 2.45 15.96
CA ALA A 62 7.42 1.15 16.55
C ALA A 62 8.66 0.55 17.25
N ILE A 63 9.86 0.70 16.65
CA ILE A 63 11.13 0.30 17.29
C ILE A 63 11.37 1.08 18.57
N GLY A 64 11.14 2.41 18.55
CA GLY A 64 11.28 3.25 19.74
C GLY A 64 10.37 2.81 20.89
N ALA A 65 9.12 2.47 20.60
CA ALA A 65 8.16 1.93 21.57
C ALA A 65 8.60 0.56 22.11
N SER A 66 9.09 -0.33 21.24
CA SER A 66 9.67 -1.61 21.65
C SER A 66 10.89 -1.43 22.58
N VAL A 67 11.78 -0.50 22.26
CA VAL A 67 12.93 -0.16 23.13
C VAL A 67 12.48 0.35 24.50
N ALA A 68 11.38 1.11 24.54
CA ALA A 68 10.77 1.59 25.79
C ALA A 68 10.10 0.45 26.61
N GLY A 69 10.00 -0.76 26.06
CA GLY A 69 9.54 -1.96 26.77
C GLY A 69 8.09 -2.34 26.56
N VAL A 70 7.39 -1.74 25.59
CA VAL A 70 6.00 -2.04 25.28
C VAL A 70 5.85 -2.80 23.97
N ARG A 71 4.78 -3.57 23.81
CA ARG A 71 4.43 -4.20 22.54
C ARG A 71 4.06 -3.15 21.52
N ALA A 72 4.71 -3.20 20.36
CA ALA A 72 4.52 -2.24 19.28
C ALA A 72 4.45 -2.91 17.90
N MET A 73 3.78 -2.26 16.97
CA MET A 73 3.70 -2.74 15.60
C MET A 73 3.81 -1.60 14.58
N SER A 74 4.25 -1.94 13.36
CA SER A 74 4.09 -1.09 12.19
C SER A 74 3.35 -1.85 11.10
N CYS A 75 2.51 -1.14 10.33
CA CYS A 75 1.72 -1.75 9.25
C CYS A 75 2.05 -1.08 7.92
N MET A 76 2.23 -1.90 6.88
CA MET A 76 2.57 -1.39 5.56
C MET A 76 2.28 -2.40 4.45
N LYS A 77 2.23 -1.91 3.23
CA LYS A 77 2.24 -2.70 2.01
C LYS A 77 3.68 -3.19 1.71
N HIS A 78 3.83 -4.22 0.87
CA HIS A 78 5.15 -4.75 0.49
C HIS A 78 6.12 -3.68 -0.07
N VAL A 79 5.64 -2.74 -0.88
CA VAL A 79 6.49 -1.63 -1.38
C VAL A 79 6.90 -0.67 -0.26
N GLY A 80 6.08 -0.53 0.79
CA GLY A 80 6.42 0.21 2.00
C GLY A 80 7.50 -0.50 2.82
N PHE A 81 7.51 -1.84 2.80
CA PHE A 81 8.58 -2.62 3.44
C PHE A 81 9.95 -2.34 2.80
N ASN A 82 9.97 -2.05 1.49
CA ASN A 82 11.19 -1.59 0.82
C ASN A 82 11.65 -0.21 1.32
N VAL A 83 10.71 0.71 1.60
CA VAL A 83 11.01 2.03 2.20
C VAL A 83 11.55 1.89 3.62
N ALA A 84 11.00 0.94 4.40
CA ALA A 84 11.40 0.63 5.77
C ALA A 84 12.61 -0.33 5.86
N ALA A 85 13.26 -0.67 4.75
CA ALA A 85 14.31 -1.70 4.74
C ALA A 85 15.47 -1.39 5.72
N ASP A 86 16.00 -0.18 5.71
CA ASP A 86 17.17 0.19 6.55
C ASP A 86 16.92 -0.05 8.06
N PRO A 87 15.88 0.52 8.70
CA PRO A 87 15.59 0.21 10.10
C PRO A 87 15.24 -1.26 10.31
N THR A 88 14.57 -1.92 9.36
CA THR A 88 14.16 -3.32 9.46
C THR A 88 15.36 -4.27 9.48
N TYR A 89 16.33 -4.09 8.60
CA TYR A 89 17.56 -4.88 8.58
C TYR A 89 18.39 -4.66 9.84
N THR A 90 18.41 -3.44 10.36
CA THR A 90 19.21 -3.10 11.54
C THR A 90 18.55 -3.57 12.84
N VAL A 91 17.23 -3.47 12.98
CA VAL A 91 16.54 -3.92 14.20
C VAL A 91 16.59 -5.44 14.36
N SER A 92 16.73 -6.21 13.27
CA SER A 92 16.93 -7.65 13.35
C SER A 92 18.19 -8.02 14.14
N TYR A 93 19.23 -7.20 14.05
CA TYR A 93 20.46 -7.32 14.84
C TYR A 93 20.27 -6.85 16.28
N MET A 94 19.61 -5.71 16.44
CA MET A 94 19.40 -5.10 17.76
C MET A 94 18.52 -5.99 18.66
N GLY A 95 17.50 -6.63 18.09
CA GLY A 95 16.47 -7.34 18.85
C GLY A 95 15.47 -6.37 19.48
N VAL A 96 14.70 -6.85 20.46
CA VAL A 96 13.57 -6.12 21.07
C VAL A 96 13.72 -6.00 22.58
N ASN A 97 12.96 -5.11 23.20
CA ASN A 97 12.69 -5.10 24.65
C ASN A 97 11.22 -5.49 24.87
N GLY A 98 10.26 -4.68 24.45
CA GLY A 98 8.89 -5.13 24.24
C GLY A 98 8.73 -5.77 22.85
N GLY A 99 7.74 -6.63 22.68
CA GLY A 99 7.50 -7.34 21.42
C GLY A 99 7.29 -6.39 20.24
N LEU A 100 7.91 -6.69 19.10
CA LEU A 100 7.82 -5.89 17.86
C LEU A 100 7.35 -6.77 16.71
N VAL A 101 6.25 -6.37 16.07
CA VAL A 101 5.70 -7.03 14.89
C VAL A 101 5.58 -6.03 13.74
N ILE A 102 6.09 -6.40 12.59
CA ILE A 102 5.99 -5.63 11.34
C ILE A 102 4.97 -6.36 10.45
N VAL A 103 3.79 -5.78 10.29
CA VAL A 103 2.72 -6.34 9.45
C VAL A 103 2.92 -5.86 8.03
N VAL A 104 3.09 -6.80 7.11
CA VAL A 104 3.32 -6.50 5.70
C VAL A 104 2.27 -7.22 4.85
N ALA A 105 1.60 -6.47 3.98
CA ALA A 105 0.59 -6.99 3.07
C ALA A 105 1.12 -7.05 1.64
N ASP A 106 1.22 -8.27 1.09
CA ASP A 106 1.53 -8.53 -0.31
C ASP A 106 0.26 -8.41 -1.18
N ASP A 107 0.44 -8.17 -2.47
CA ASP A 107 -0.63 -7.98 -3.43
C ASP A 107 -0.45 -8.89 -4.66
N PRO A 108 -0.60 -10.23 -4.49
CA PRO A 108 -0.60 -11.14 -5.62
C PRO A 108 -1.69 -10.77 -6.63
N GLY A 109 -1.34 -10.71 -7.92
CA GLY A 109 -2.26 -10.26 -8.97
C GLY A 109 -2.26 -8.76 -9.25
N LEU A 110 -1.47 -7.96 -8.51
CA LEU A 110 -1.27 -6.53 -8.80
C LEU A 110 -2.57 -5.70 -8.76
N TYR A 111 -3.51 -6.00 -7.88
CA TYR A 111 -4.80 -5.30 -7.80
C TYR A 111 -4.65 -3.80 -7.50
N SER A 112 -3.64 -3.43 -6.71
CA SER A 112 -3.34 -2.03 -6.37
C SER A 112 -1.85 -1.70 -6.35
N SER A 113 -1.00 -2.50 -7.01
CA SER A 113 0.45 -2.40 -6.95
C SER A 113 1.10 -2.19 -8.31
N GLN A 114 2.27 -1.59 -8.31
CA GLN A 114 3.09 -1.39 -9.52
C GLN A 114 4.04 -2.57 -9.81
N ASN A 115 4.16 -3.52 -8.90
CA ASN A 115 4.93 -4.76 -9.06
C ASN A 115 4.40 -5.83 -8.11
N GLU A 116 4.69 -7.10 -8.37
CA GLU A 116 4.54 -8.20 -7.42
C GLU A 116 5.83 -8.38 -6.64
N GLN A 117 5.70 -8.61 -5.34
CA GLN A 117 6.81 -8.92 -4.47
C GLN A 117 6.39 -9.97 -3.45
N ASP A 118 7.36 -10.78 -3.04
CA ASP A 118 7.19 -11.72 -1.94
C ASP A 118 7.93 -11.22 -0.70
N THR A 119 7.17 -10.76 0.28
CA THR A 119 7.72 -10.27 1.55
C THR A 119 8.57 -11.31 2.27
N ARG A 120 8.29 -12.62 2.08
CA ARG A 120 9.09 -13.72 2.69
C ARG A 120 10.54 -13.69 2.25
N MET A 121 10.81 -13.32 0.98
CA MET A 121 12.18 -13.18 0.45
C MET A 121 12.93 -12.03 1.11
N VAL A 122 12.29 -10.86 1.24
CA VAL A 122 12.88 -9.68 1.88
C VAL A 122 13.10 -9.92 3.37
N ALA A 123 12.12 -10.50 4.06
CA ALA A 123 12.23 -10.84 5.49
C ALA A 123 13.37 -11.84 5.75
N ARG A 124 13.50 -12.86 4.88
CA ARG A 124 14.61 -13.82 4.97
C ARG A 124 15.96 -13.14 4.78
N ALA A 125 16.09 -12.23 3.81
CA ALA A 125 17.31 -11.46 3.59
C ALA A 125 17.65 -10.56 4.79
N ALA A 126 16.63 -10.01 5.47
CA ALA A 126 16.77 -9.23 6.70
C ALA A 126 16.95 -10.10 7.97
N GLN A 127 17.05 -11.42 7.85
CA GLN A 127 17.15 -12.34 8.99
C GLN A 127 15.92 -12.29 9.92
N LEU A 128 14.72 -12.02 9.39
CA LEU A 128 13.51 -11.89 10.17
C LEU A 128 12.62 -13.14 10.07
N PRO A 129 12.08 -13.62 11.20
CA PRO A 129 11.05 -14.65 11.20
C PRO A 129 9.76 -14.15 10.55
N VAL A 130 9.02 -15.07 9.92
CA VAL A 130 7.75 -14.77 9.24
C VAL A 130 6.65 -15.70 9.71
N ILE A 131 5.52 -15.09 10.11
CA ILE A 131 4.26 -15.79 10.40
C ILE A 131 3.24 -15.38 9.35
N GLU A 132 2.44 -16.35 8.90
CA GLU A 132 1.45 -16.18 7.84
C GLU A 132 0.14 -16.90 8.18
N PRO A 133 -0.98 -16.17 8.39
CA PRO A 133 -2.30 -16.76 8.66
C PRO A 133 -3.02 -17.12 7.36
N SER A 134 -4.01 -18.01 7.44
CA SER A 134 -4.80 -18.48 6.30
C SER A 134 -6.25 -17.99 6.27
N ASP A 135 -6.75 -17.42 7.36
CA ASP A 135 -8.10 -16.85 7.48
C ASP A 135 -8.18 -15.80 8.59
N SER A 136 -9.35 -15.17 8.74
CA SER A 136 -9.55 -14.12 9.75
C SER A 136 -9.38 -14.60 11.19
N SER A 137 -9.73 -15.86 11.49
CA SER A 137 -9.56 -16.43 12.84
C SER A 137 -8.08 -16.56 13.18
N GLU A 138 -7.29 -17.12 12.27
CA GLU A 138 -5.84 -17.21 12.42
C GLU A 138 -5.18 -15.82 12.37
N ALA A 139 -5.70 -14.90 11.56
CA ALA A 139 -5.21 -13.54 11.51
C ALA A 139 -5.25 -12.86 12.90
N LYS A 140 -6.29 -13.11 13.68
CA LYS A 140 -6.37 -12.64 15.06
C LYS A 140 -5.45 -13.42 16.01
N GLU A 141 -5.43 -14.75 15.91
CA GLU A 141 -4.69 -15.58 16.88
C GLU A 141 -3.18 -15.54 16.63
N PHE A 142 -2.75 -15.61 15.38
CA PHE A 142 -1.32 -15.70 15.06
C PHE A 142 -0.56 -14.41 15.33
N ILE A 143 -1.21 -13.23 15.26
CA ILE A 143 -0.52 -11.99 15.63
C ILE A 143 -0.19 -11.95 17.13
N LYS A 144 -1.04 -12.55 17.98
CA LYS A 144 -0.74 -12.71 19.42
C LYS A 144 0.49 -13.59 19.61
N VAL A 145 0.53 -14.72 18.89
CA VAL A 145 1.70 -15.63 18.89
C VAL A 145 2.96 -14.91 18.40
N ALA A 146 2.86 -14.06 17.37
CA ALA A 146 3.99 -13.29 16.87
C ALA A 146 4.61 -12.38 17.96
N PHE A 147 3.79 -11.71 18.77
CA PHE A 147 4.27 -10.91 19.89
C PHE A 147 4.93 -11.75 20.98
N ASP A 148 4.31 -12.86 21.36
CA ASP A 148 4.86 -13.77 22.38
C ASP A 148 6.21 -14.36 21.93
N LEU A 149 6.33 -14.76 20.66
CA LEU A 149 7.58 -15.26 20.10
C LEU A 149 8.64 -14.15 19.92
N SER A 150 8.22 -12.93 19.56
CA SER A 150 9.11 -11.78 19.47
C SER A 150 9.82 -11.52 20.79
N GLU A 151 9.09 -11.54 21.89
CA GLU A 151 9.64 -11.36 23.24
C GLU A 151 10.50 -12.54 23.69
N LYS A 152 10.04 -13.76 23.39
CA LYS A 152 10.73 -15.00 23.79
C LYS A 152 12.09 -15.14 23.10
N PHE A 153 12.18 -14.80 21.82
CA PHE A 153 13.39 -14.97 21.03
C PHE A 153 14.21 -13.67 20.86
N ASP A 154 13.79 -12.57 21.50
CA ASP A 154 14.42 -11.25 21.39
C ASP A 154 14.61 -10.84 19.91
N ARG A 155 13.52 -10.89 19.11
CA ARG A 155 13.54 -10.61 17.67
C ARG A 155 12.26 -9.93 17.21
N PRO A 156 12.34 -8.96 16.29
CA PRO A 156 11.14 -8.53 15.57
C PRO A 156 10.63 -9.66 14.66
N PHE A 157 9.31 -9.73 14.48
CA PHE A 157 8.66 -10.68 13.59
C PHE A 157 7.98 -9.95 12.44
N VAL A 158 8.08 -10.50 11.24
CA VAL A 158 7.24 -10.10 10.11
C VAL A 158 5.96 -10.93 10.16
N TYR A 159 4.85 -10.24 10.11
CA TYR A 159 3.52 -10.83 10.00
C TYR A 159 3.00 -10.58 8.59
N ARG A 160 3.04 -11.60 7.75
CA ARG A 160 2.67 -11.50 6.35
C ARG A 160 1.19 -11.76 6.14
N THR A 161 0.54 -10.90 5.38
CA THR A 161 -0.82 -11.11 4.88
C THR A 161 -0.86 -10.84 3.36
N THR A 162 -1.99 -11.12 2.71
CA THR A 162 -2.20 -10.84 1.28
C THR A 162 -3.51 -10.13 1.07
N THR A 163 -3.71 -9.53 -0.10
CA THR A 163 -4.95 -8.83 -0.48
C THR A 163 -6.18 -9.69 -0.24
N ARG A 164 -6.13 -10.97 -0.60
CA ARG A 164 -7.26 -11.90 -0.42
C ARG A 164 -7.61 -12.07 1.06
N LEU A 165 -6.64 -12.33 1.89
CA LEU A 165 -6.86 -12.48 3.33
C LEU A 165 -7.35 -11.16 3.96
N ALA A 166 -6.70 -10.04 3.62
CA ALA A 166 -7.03 -8.72 4.16
C ALA A 166 -8.52 -8.38 4.02
N HIS A 167 -9.13 -8.76 2.89
CA HIS A 167 -10.51 -8.43 2.53
C HIS A 167 -11.49 -9.63 2.57
N SER A 168 -11.04 -10.82 2.96
CA SER A 168 -11.92 -11.97 3.18
C SER A 168 -12.57 -11.89 4.54
N GLN A 169 -13.83 -12.29 4.63
CA GLN A 169 -14.59 -12.38 5.88
C GLN A 169 -14.51 -13.78 6.48
N GLY A 170 -14.36 -13.84 7.77
CA GLY A 170 -14.37 -15.09 8.54
C GLY A 170 -14.99 -14.92 9.92
N LEU A 171 -15.39 -16.03 10.53
CA LEU A 171 -15.93 -16.04 11.89
C LEU A 171 -14.76 -16.00 12.88
N VAL A 172 -14.75 -14.99 13.74
CA VAL A 172 -13.68 -14.72 14.71
C VAL A 172 -14.25 -14.73 16.12
N GLU A 173 -13.60 -15.46 17.01
CA GLU A 173 -13.92 -15.50 18.42
C GLU A 173 -13.23 -14.34 19.16
N LEU A 174 -13.98 -13.55 19.93
CA LEU A 174 -13.43 -12.42 20.67
C LEU A 174 -12.91 -12.86 22.03
N ASN A 175 -11.75 -12.33 22.42
CA ASN A 175 -11.18 -12.51 23.75
C ASN A 175 -10.93 -11.16 24.43
N GLU A 176 -10.73 -11.19 25.75
CA GLU A 176 -10.34 -10.01 26.51
C GLU A 176 -8.91 -9.57 26.16
N ARG A 177 -8.65 -8.26 26.26
CA ARG A 177 -7.31 -7.71 26.15
C ARG A 177 -6.43 -8.23 27.29
N LYS A 178 -5.23 -8.69 26.95
CA LYS A 178 -4.21 -8.99 27.96
C LYS A 178 -3.48 -7.70 28.33
N GLU A 179 -3.50 -7.35 29.58
CA GLU A 179 -2.61 -6.31 30.10
C GLU A 179 -1.21 -6.89 30.25
N ILE A 180 -0.27 -6.35 29.48
CA ILE A 180 1.14 -6.75 29.49
C ILE A 180 1.90 -5.70 30.27
N GLU A 181 2.67 -6.14 31.26
CA GLU A 181 3.53 -5.28 32.06
C GLU A 181 4.66 -4.70 31.20
N ASP A 182 4.90 -3.39 31.35
CA ASP A 182 5.95 -2.70 30.62
C ASP A 182 7.31 -3.12 31.15
N LYS A 183 8.19 -3.51 30.25
CA LYS A 183 9.55 -3.88 30.63
C LYS A 183 10.40 -2.62 30.81
N PRO A 184 11.17 -2.51 31.91
CA PRO A 184 12.04 -1.36 32.11
C PRO A 184 13.13 -1.29 31.02
N TYR A 185 13.50 -0.07 30.64
CA TYR A 185 14.65 0.13 29.77
C TYR A 185 15.95 -0.05 30.57
N GLU A 186 16.78 -0.96 30.11
CA GLU A 186 18.12 -1.15 30.63
C GLU A 186 19.16 -0.70 29.60
N LYS A 187 20.10 0.17 30.04
CA LYS A 187 21.17 0.63 29.15
C LYS A 187 22.10 -0.51 28.75
N ASN A 188 22.04 -0.91 27.50
CA ASN A 188 22.90 -1.95 26.94
C ASN A 188 23.46 -1.51 25.58
N ILE A 189 24.65 -0.90 25.61
CA ILE A 189 25.32 -0.39 24.41
C ILE A 189 25.64 -1.52 23.42
N ARG A 190 26.03 -2.70 23.90
CA ARG A 190 26.36 -3.84 23.04
C ARG A 190 25.14 -4.36 22.27
N LYS A 191 23.96 -4.30 22.89
CA LYS A 191 22.70 -4.70 22.26
C LYS A 191 22.11 -3.60 21.38
N ASN A 192 22.08 -2.36 21.87
CA ASN A 192 21.23 -1.31 21.30
C ASN A 192 21.98 -0.35 20.37
N VAL A 193 23.33 -0.42 20.27
CA VAL A 193 24.12 0.47 19.40
C VAL A 193 24.86 -0.35 18.36
N MET A 194 24.34 -0.32 17.11
CA MET A 194 24.85 -1.13 16.00
C MET A 194 26.12 -0.53 15.35
N MET A 195 27.16 -0.31 16.15
CA MET A 195 28.51 -0.09 15.62
C MET A 195 29.08 -1.42 15.09
N PRO A 196 30.01 -1.40 14.12
CA PRO A 196 30.54 -2.63 13.50
C PRO A 196 31.03 -3.70 14.49
N GLY A 197 31.67 -3.29 15.59
CA GLY A 197 32.11 -4.22 16.63
C GLY A 197 30.95 -4.93 17.34
N ASN A 198 29.89 -4.19 17.69
CA ASN A 198 28.69 -4.74 18.30
C ASN A 198 27.89 -5.60 17.31
N ALA A 199 27.74 -5.12 16.08
CA ALA A 199 27.00 -5.81 15.03
C ALA A 199 27.60 -7.19 14.73
N LYS A 200 28.93 -7.35 14.71
CA LYS A 200 29.60 -8.65 14.58
C LYS A 200 29.17 -9.65 15.66
N LEU A 201 29.11 -9.20 16.92
CA LEU A 201 28.67 -10.05 18.03
C LEU A 201 27.18 -10.37 17.95
N ARG A 202 26.36 -9.38 17.59
CA ARG A 202 24.92 -9.57 17.40
C ARG A 202 24.61 -10.50 16.25
N HIS A 203 25.44 -10.54 15.19
CA HIS A 203 25.27 -11.49 14.09
C HIS A 203 25.38 -12.95 14.58
N VAL A 204 26.35 -13.23 15.44
CA VAL A 204 26.48 -14.56 16.06
C VAL A 204 25.23 -14.93 16.86
N GLU A 205 24.68 -13.98 17.61
CA GLU A 205 23.44 -14.18 18.36
C GLU A 205 22.22 -14.41 17.45
N ILE A 206 22.15 -13.72 16.30
CA ILE A 206 21.07 -13.94 15.32
C ILE A 206 21.12 -15.36 14.78
N GLU A 207 22.29 -15.84 14.35
CA GLU A 207 22.42 -17.19 13.79
C GLU A 207 22.03 -18.26 14.84
N LYS A 208 22.46 -18.07 16.08
CA LYS A 208 22.07 -18.95 17.19
C LYS A 208 20.53 -18.95 17.39
N ARG A 209 19.90 -17.78 17.43
CA ARG A 209 18.45 -17.65 17.59
C ARG A 209 17.67 -18.18 16.39
N ASN A 210 18.22 -18.09 15.18
CA ASN A 210 17.63 -18.71 14.00
C ASN A 210 17.53 -20.22 14.18
N LEU A 211 18.59 -20.87 14.69
CA LEU A 211 18.59 -22.30 14.96
C LEU A 211 17.61 -22.68 16.08
N GLU A 212 17.60 -21.92 17.18
CA GLU A 212 16.67 -22.11 18.30
C GLU A 212 15.21 -21.97 17.86
N LEU A 213 14.91 -20.97 17.04
CA LEU A 213 13.56 -20.75 16.51
C LEU A 213 13.16 -21.82 15.48
N ALA A 214 14.08 -22.25 14.62
CA ALA A 214 13.83 -23.35 13.69
C ALA A 214 13.52 -24.67 14.42
N GLU A 215 14.21 -24.94 15.53
CA GLU A 215 13.89 -26.09 16.38
C GLU A 215 12.52 -25.94 17.05
N ALA A 216 12.22 -24.77 17.62
CA ALA A 216 10.92 -24.48 18.24
C ALA A 216 9.78 -24.55 17.22
N ALA A 217 9.99 -24.15 15.98
CA ALA A 217 8.99 -24.18 14.91
C ALA A 217 8.40 -25.58 14.68
N ASN A 218 9.15 -26.66 14.97
CA ASN A 218 8.67 -28.03 14.79
C ASN A 218 7.48 -28.38 15.71
N THR A 219 7.29 -27.64 16.80
CA THR A 219 6.24 -27.91 17.80
C THR A 219 5.28 -26.74 18.01
N LEU A 220 5.42 -25.66 17.24
CA LEU A 220 4.50 -24.53 17.34
C LEU A 220 3.08 -24.91 16.89
N PRO A 221 2.05 -24.57 17.67
CA PRO A 221 0.67 -24.95 17.37
C PRO A 221 0.09 -24.27 16.14
N ILE A 222 0.77 -23.24 15.61
CA ILE A 222 0.40 -22.57 14.36
C ILE A 222 0.76 -23.39 13.11
N ASN A 223 1.62 -24.42 13.26
CA ASN A 223 1.89 -25.41 12.22
C ASN A 223 1.03 -26.65 12.49
N LYS A 224 0.19 -27.03 11.52
CA LYS A 224 -0.76 -28.14 11.69
C LYS A 224 -0.52 -29.22 10.67
N VAL A 225 -0.51 -30.47 11.12
CA VAL A 225 -0.54 -31.68 10.28
C VAL A 225 -1.96 -32.24 10.30
N GLU A 226 -2.56 -32.36 9.13
CA GLU A 226 -3.86 -32.99 8.90
C GLU A 226 -3.62 -34.22 8.03
N MET A 227 -3.60 -35.39 8.64
CA MET A 227 -3.42 -36.65 7.91
C MET A 227 -4.78 -37.22 7.48
N ASN A 228 -4.92 -37.39 6.16
CA ASN A 228 -6.06 -38.05 5.51
C ASN A 228 -5.53 -39.15 4.57
N ASP A 229 -5.88 -39.17 3.27
CA ASP A 229 -5.29 -40.06 2.28
C ASP A 229 -3.79 -39.72 2.09
N THR A 230 -2.93 -40.72 2.06
CA THR A 230 -1.49 -40.55 1.92
C THR A 230 -1.02 -40.44 0.49
N LYS A 231 -1.88 -40.68 -0.52
CA LYS A 231 -1.50 -40.58 -1.94
C LYS A 231 -1.04 -39.17 -2.31
N ILE A 232 -1.71 -38.14 -1.76
CA ILE A 232 -1.38 -36.75 -1.99
C ILE A 232 -1.12 -36.06 -0.66
N GLY A 233 0.11 -35.58 -0.50
CA GLY A 233 0.50 -34.67 0.57
C GLY A 233 0.73 -33.27 0.05
N VAL A 234 0.27 -32.26 0.78
CA VAL A 234 0.44 -30.85 0.40
C VAL A 234 1.07 -30.07 1.55
N ILE A 235 2.18 -29.41 1.30
CA ILE A 235 2.71 -28.36 2.18
C ILE A 235 2.22 -27.01 1.67
N THR A 236 1.64 -26.20 2.53
CA THR A 236 1.07 -24.91 2.16
C THR A 236 1.08 -23.91 3.33
N SER A 237 0.88 -22.63 3.04
CA SER A 237 0.77 -21.55 4.02
C SER A 237 -0.20 -20.48 3.52
N GLY A 238 -0.65 -19.60 4.42
CA GLY A 238 -1.48 -18.47 4.06
C GLY A 238 -2.79 -18.87 3.38
N ILE A 239 -3.32 -18.00 2.53
CA ILE A 239 -4.60 -18.21 1.84
C ILE A 239 -4.62 -19.44 0.90
N PRO A 240 -3.52 -19.86 0.26
CA PRO A 240 -3.47 -21.12 -0.50
C PRO A 240 -3.96 -22.35 0.27
N TYR A 241 -3.84 -22.37 1.59
CA TYR A 241 -4.40 -23.45 2.41
C TYR A 241 -5.91 -23.62 2.19
N GLN A 242 -6.66 -22.51 2.08
CA GLN A 242 -8.11 -22.56 1.86
C GLN A 242 -8.42 -23.18 0.48
N TYR A 243 -7.64 -22.84 -0.55
CA TYR A 243 -7.79 -23.40 -1.88
C TYR A 243 -7.46 -24.91 -1.92
N VAL A 244 -6.44 -25.33 -1.15
CA VAL A 244 -6.09 -26.75 -1.00
C VAL A 244 -7.23 -27.51 -0.35
N LYS A 245 -7.82 -26.99 0.73
CA LYS A 245 -8.93 -27.65 1.42
C LYS A 245 -10.18 -27.78 0.56
N GLU A 246 -10.44 -26.81 -0.31
CA GLU A 246 -11.57 -26.85 -1.26
C GLU A 246 -11.29 -27.80 -2.43
N ALA A 247 -10.09 -27.74 -3.02
CA ALA A 247 -9.74 -28.50 -4.22
C ALA A 247 -9.47 -29.97 -3.93
N LEU A 248 -8.83 -30.27 -2.78
CA LEU A 248 -8.26 -31.57 -2.42
C LEU A 248 -8.70 -31.98 -1.01
N PRO A 249 -10.02 -32.16 -0.75
CA PRO A 249 -10.54 -32.42 0.59
C PRO A 249 -9.98 -33.70 1.23
N GLU A 250 -9.58 -34.69 0.43
CA GLU A 250 -9.03 -35.96 0.90
C GLU A 250 -7.50 -35.94 1.09
N ALA A 251 -6.80 -34.91 0.61
CA ALA A 251 -5.35 -34.86 0.72
C ALA A 251 -4.88 -34.68 2.17
N SER A 252 -3.73 -35.26 2.50
CA SER A 252 -3.00 -34.92 3.71
C SER A 252 -2.35 -33.54 3.56
N VAL A 253 -2.45 -32.69 4.59
CA VAL A 253 -1.97 -31.31 4.52
C VAL A 253 -1.06 -30.99 5.70
N LEU A 254 0.12 -30.48 5.42
CA LEU A 254 0.94 -29.73 6.38
C LEU A 254 0.76 -28.25 6.15
N LYS A 255 -0.03 -27.63 7.02
CA LYS A 255 -0.28 -26.20 7.02
C LYS A 255 0.75 -25.49 7.88
N LEU A 256 1.53 -24.59 7.28
CA LEU A 256 2.56 -23.81 7.95
C LEU A 256 2.01 -22.43 8.34
N GLY A 257 2.04 -22.12 9.63
CA GLY A 257 1.84 -20.77 10.13
C GLY A 257 3.16 -20.00 10.26
N MET A 258 4.28 -20.71 10.55
CA MET A 258 5.62 -20.16 10.49
C MET A 258 6.30 -20.57 9.18
N VAL A 259 6.61 -19.59 8.34
CA VAL A 259 7.19 -19.81 7.00
C VAL A 259 8.66 -19.38 6.90
N ASN A 260 9.18 -18.74 7.91
CA ASN A 260 10.62 -18.50 8.11
C ASN A 260 10.94 -18.37 9.60
N PRO A 261 11.85 -19.19 10.18
CA PRO A 261 12.43 -20.41 9.59
C PRO A 261 11.39 -21.52 9.43
N LEU A 262 11.61 -22.43 8.47
CA LEU A 262 10.75 -23.58 8.27
C LEU A 262 10.99 -24.68 9.33
N PRO A 263 9.93 -25.41 9.77
CA PRO A 263 10.01 -26.52 10.71
C PRO A 263 10.53 -27.79 10.02
N ARG A 264 11.84 -27.88 9.82
CA ARG A 264 12.46 -28.92 9.00
C ARG A 264 12.06 -30.35 9.40
N LYS A 265 12.16 -30.69 10.69
CA LYS A 265 11.84 -32.05 11.17
C LYS A 265 10.37 -32.41 10.91
N LEU A 266 9.46 -31.46 11.16
CA LEU A 266 8.03 -31.66 10.89
C LEU A 266 7.76 -31.88 9.41
N ILE A 267 8.46 -31.13 8.53
CA ILE A 267 8.36 -31.29 7.07
C ILE A 267 8.92 -32.64 6.62
N GLU A 268 10.10 -33.05 7.12
CA GLU A 268 10.72 -34.36 6.81
C GLU A 268 9.81 -35.52 7.26
N GLU A 269 9.25 -35.42 8.46
CA GLU A 269 8.30 -36.40 8.98
C GLU A 269 7.03 -36.50 8.13
N PHE A 270 6.42 -35.35 7.79
CA PHE A 270 5.23 -35.31 6.94
C PHE A 270 5.50 -35.88 5.55
N ALA A 271 6.60 -35.45 4.93
CA ALA A 271 7.00 -35.91 3.59
C ALA A 271 7.22 -37.44 3.53
N SER A 272 7.71 -38.06 4.61
CA SER A 272 7.91 -39.52 4.67
C SER A 272 6.61 -40.33 4.74
N LYS A 273 5.46 -39.67 4.99
CA LYS A 273 4.16 -40.33 5.18
C LYS A 273 3.24 -40.25 3.96
N VAL A 274 3.68 -39.61 2.87
CA VAL A 274 2.86 -39.38 1.67
C VAL A 274 3.58 -39.88 0.42
N ASP A 275 2.81 -40.33 -0.57
CA ASP A 275 3.37 -40.92 -1.80
C ASP A 275 3.86 -39.82 -2.77
N THR A 276 3.04 -38.77 -2.95
CA THR A 276 3.36 -37.61 -3.79
C THR A 276 3.23 -36.36 -2.98
N LEU A 277 4.29 -35.57 -2.92
CA LEU A 277 4.33 -34.31 -2.16
C LEU A 277 4.24 -33.10 -3.11
N TYR A 278 3.29 -32.23 -2.83
CA TYR A 278 3.16 -30.93 -3.49
C TYR A 278 3.49 -29.79 -2.52
N VAL A 279 4.07 -28.70 -3.05
CA VAL A 279 4.19 -27.43 -2.34
C VAL A 279 3.31 -26.41 -3.05
N VAL A 280 2.28 -25.94 -2.36
CA VAL A 280 1.31 -24.96 -2.88
C VAL A 280 1.50 -23.63 -2.16
N GLU A 281 2.16 -22.69 -2.84
CA GLU A 281 2.43 -21.34 -2.36
C GLU A 281 2.33 -20.32 -3.49
N GLU A 282 1.75 -19.17 -3.22
CA GLU A 282 1.70 -18.05 -4.17
C GLU A 282 3.06 -17.34 -4.26
N LEU A 283 3.29 -16.62 -5.37
CA LEU A 283 4.49 -15.83 -5.64
C LEU A 283 5.76 -16.71 -5.73
N ASP A 284 6.83 -16.35 -5.03
CA ASP A 284 8.13 -17.02 -5.13
C ASP A 284 8.17 -18.40 -4.44
N PRO A 285 9.02 -19.33 -4.93
CA PRO A 285 9.17 -20.67 -4.35
C PRO A 285 10.00 -20.65 -3.06
N VAL A 286 9.50 -20.00 -2.02
CA VAL A 286 10.22 -19.82 -0.74
C VAL A 286 10.26 -21.12 0.08
N ILE A 287 9.11 -21.78 0.21
CA ILE A 287 8.98 -23.08 0.91
C ILE A 287 9.58 -24.19 0.05
N GLU A 288 9.17 -24.25 -1.21
CA GLU A 288 9.61 -25.27 -2.16
C GLU A 288 11.12 -25.35 -2.28
N THR A 289 11.79 -24.22 -2.46
CA THR A 289 13.25 -24.16 -2.61
C THR A 289 13.96 -24.72 -1.39
N GLN A 290 13.48 -24.41 -0.19
CA GLN A 290 14.07 -24.92 1.05
C GLN A 290 13.82 -26.43 1.20
N VAL A 291 12.59 -26.89 0.97
CA VAL A 291 12.21 -28.30 1.03
C VAL A 291 13.08 -29.13 0.06
N LYS A 292 13.21 -28.68 -1.18
CA LYS A 292 14.06 -29.33 -2.19
C LYS A 292 15.56 -29.31 -1.83
N SER A 293 16.03 -28.24 -1.19
CA SER A 293 17.42 -28.13 -0.73
C SER A 293 17.82 -29.18 0.32
N TRP A 294 16.84 -29.73 1.03
CA TRP A 294 17.04 -30.81 2.00
C TRP A 294 16.97 -32.20 1.36
N GLY A 295 16.85 -32.28 0.03
CA GLY A 295 16.76 -33.55 -0.72
C GLY A 295 15.36 -34.16 -0.74
N ILE A 296 14.34 -33.47 -0.27
CA ILE A 296 12.96 -33.92 -0.31
C ILE A 296 12.41 -33.68 -1.72
N LYS A 297 11.86 -34.73 -2.34
CA LYS A 297 11.19 -34.62 -3.63
C LYS A 297 9.82 -33.98 -3.44
N ALA A 298 9.57 -32.87 -4.10
CA ALA A 298 8.30 -32.17 -4.08
C ALA A 298 8.02 -31.55 -5.44
N ILE A 299 6.76 -31.43 -5.79
CA ILE A 299 6.27 -30.77 -7.01
C ILE A 299 5.71 -29.41 -6.61
N GLY A 300 6.11 -28.35 -7.27
CA GLY A 300 5.67 -26.99 -6.96
C GLY A 300 5.57 -26.13 -8.22
N LYS A 301 6.49 -25.19 -8.42
CA LYS A 301 6.45 -24.25 -9.54
C LYS A 301 6.68 -24.89 -10.92
N GLU A 302 6.96 -26.15 -10.99
CA GLU A 302 6.90 -26.91 -12.26
C GLU A 302 5.49 -26.96 -12.86
N ILE A 303 4.45 -26.91 -12.01
CA ILE A 303 3.05 -26.97 -12.44
C ILE A 303 2.24 -25.74 -12.00
N PHE A 304 2.79 -24.89 -11.13
CA PHE A 304 2.14 -23.68 -10.64
C PHE A 304 2.84 -22.43 -11.13
N THR A 305 2.07 -21.39 -11.44
CA THR A 305 2.60 -20.07 -11.80
C THR A 305 3.26 -19.37 -10.60
N VAL A 306 4.22 -18.49 -10.89
CA VAL A 306 4.77 -17.54 -9.90
C VAL A 306 3.99 -16.21 -9.88
N GLN A 307 2.98 -16.07 -10.74
CA GLN A 307 2.24 -14.82 -10.92
C GLN A 307 0.82 -14.95 -10.40
N GLY A 308 0.37 -13.92 -9.72
CA GLY A 308 -1.02 -13.76 -9.32
C GLY A 308 -1.46 -14.63 -8.15
N GLU A 309 -2.74 -14.55 -7.88
CA GLU A 309 -3.42 -15.41 -6.88
C GLU A 309 -3.71 -16.79 -7.45
N TYR A 310 -3.73 -17.77 -6.56
CA TYR A 310 -4.23 -19.11 -6.89
C TYR A 310 -5.75 -19.22 -6.69
N SER A 311 -6.30 -20.33 -7.11
CA SER A 311 -7.69 -20.71 -6.87
C SER A 311 -7.82 -22.24 -6.75
N ALA A 312 -8.93 -22.70 -6.16
CA ALA A 312 -9.22 -24.13 -6.07
C ALA A 312 -9.27 -24.80 -7.46
N ASN A 313 -9.80 -24.10 -8.47
CA ASN A 313 -9.85 -24.61 -9.84
C ASN A 313 -8.47 -24.82 -10.44
N MET A 314 -7.54 -23.88 -10.25
CA MET A 314 -6.16 -24.04 -10.71
C MET A 314 -5.49 -25.28 -10.09
N LEU A 315 -5.77 -25.56 -8.81
CA LEU A 315 -5.23 -26.73 -8.14
C LEU A 315 -5.85 -28.03 -8.69
N ARG A 316 -7.16 -28.07 -8.95
CA ARG A 316 -7.83 -29.23 -9.59
C ARG A 316 -7.25 -29.53 -10.97
N GLU A 317 -7.09 -28.51 -11.80
CA GLU A 317 -6.49 -28.65 -13.14
C GLU A 317 -5.03 -29.12 -13.04
N ALA A 318 -4.23 -28.50 -12.17
CA ALA A 318 -2.81 -28.78 -12.08
C ALA A 318 -2.49 -30.14 -11.43
N ILE A 319 -3.18 -30.51 -10.34
CA ILE A 319 -2.92 -31.73 -9.55
C ILE A 319 -3.77 -32.90 -10.01
N LEU A 320 -5.09 -32.71 -10.13
CA LEU A 320 -6.03 -33.80 -10.46
C LEU A 320 -6.20 -34.02 -11.96
N LYS A 321 -5.68 -33.10 -12.79
CA LYS A 321 -5.85 -33.11 -14.26
C LYS A 321 -7.31 -33.07 -14.68
N GLU A 322 -8.16 -32.44 -13.89
CA GLU A 322 -9.56 -32.25 -14.21
C GLU A 322 -9.73 -31.25 -15.36
N GLU A 323 -10.50 -31.63 -16.37
CA GLU A 323 -10.99 -30.68 -17.38
C GLU A 323 -12.22 -29.97 -16.82
N LEU A 324 -12.03 -28.73 -16.37
CA LEU A 324 -13.12 -27.95 -15.81
C LEU A 324 -13.93 -27.29 -16.93
N ASP A 325 -15.22 -27.58 -17.00
CA ASP A 325 -16.16 -26.84 -17.86
C ASP A 325 -16.43 -25.45 -17.26
N ILE A 326 -15.43 -24.60 -17.36
CA ILE A 326 -15.58 -23.20 -16.96
C ILE A 326 -16.13 -22.45 -18.14
N SER A 327 -17.42 -22.12 -18.08
CA SER A 327 -18.04 -21.19 -19.05
C SER A 327 -17.18 -19.91 -19.08
N LYS A 328 -16.53 -19.65 -20.22
CA LYS A 328 -15.73 -18.42 -20.38
C LYS A 328 -16.67 -17.24 -20.11
N PRO A 329 -16.40 -16.41 -19.11
CA PRO A 329 -17.25 -15.26 -18.86
C PRO A 329 -17.30 -14.41 -20.13
N ALA A 330 -18.49 -13.89 -20.47
CA ALA A 330 -18.63 -12.95 -21.56
C ALA A 330 -17.57 -11.84 -21.36
N GLN A 331 -16.83 -11.51 -22.42
CA GLN A 331 -15.83 -10.44 -22.33
C GLN A 331 -16.55 -9.13 -22.00
N ALA A 332 -16.54 -8.76 -20.73
CA ALA A 332 -17.02 -7.45 -20.32
C ALA A 332 -16.06 -6.38 -20.86
N PRO A 333 -16.57 -5.21 -21.30
CA PRO A 333 -15.70 -4.10 -21.66
C PRO A 333 -14.77 -3.76 -20.50
N GLY A 334 -13.48 -3.59 -20.80
CA GLY A 334 -12.51 -3.16 -19.78
C GLY A 334 -12.94 -1.83 -19.15
N ARG A 335 -12.91 -1.76 -17.83
CA ARG A 335 -13.20 -0.55 -17.05
C ARG A 335 -11.93 -0.13 -16.29
N PRO A 336 -10.97 0.52 -16.98
CA PRO A 336 -9.76 0.98 -16.30
C PRO A 336 -10.13 2.02 -15.25
N PRO A 337 -9.36 2.12 -14.15
CA PRO A 337 -9.55 3.18 -13.17
C PRO A 337 -9.36 4.55 -13.84
N ILE A 338 -10.21 5.51 -13.49
CA ILE A 338 -10.17 6.89 -13.98
C ILE A 338 -10.30 7.87 -12.81
N LEU A 339 -9.90 9.12 -13.03
CA LEU A 339 -10.16 10.18 -12.06
C LEU A 339 -11.65 10.36 -11.81
N CYS A 340 -12.05 10.64 -10.57
CA CYS A 340 -13.45 10.83 -10.18
C CYS A 340 -14.14 11.98 -10.95
N PRO A 341 -15.49 12.00 -11.03
CA PRO A 341 -16.22 13.19 -11.43
C PRO A 341 -15.83 14.37 -10.52
N GLY A 342 -15.56 15.55 -11.11
CA GLY A 342 -15.19 16.75 -10.35
C GLY A 342 -13.81 16.71 -9.69
N CYS A 343 -13.00 15.70 -9.94
CA CYS A 343 -11.64 15.63 -9.41
C CYS A 343 -10.83 16.88 -9.77
N PRO A 344 -10.18 17.56 -8.79
CA PRO A 344 -9.42 18.78 -9.04
C PRO A 344 -8.23 18.58 -9.99
N HIS A 345 -7.63 17.39 -10.01
CA HIS A 345 -6.48 17.09 -10.88
C HIS A 345 -6.81 17.20 -12.38
N ARG A 346 -8.09 17.09 -12.77
CA ARG A 346 -8.51 17.18 -14.19
C ARG A 346 -8.19 18.51 -14.82
N GLY A 347 -8.38 19.62 -14.11
CA GLY A 347 -8.09 20.96 -14.60
C GLY A 347 -6.61 21.16 -14.91
N VAL A 348 -5.75 20.69 -13.99
CA VAL A 348 -4.29 20.77 -14.15
C VAL A 348 -3.83 19.94 -15.35
N TYR A 349 -4.26 18.68 -15.45
CA TYR A 349 -3.88 17.81 -16.57
C TYR A 349 -4.45 18.26 -17.90
N TYR A 350 -5.66 18.83 -17.92
CA TYR A 350 -6.18 19.48 -19.13
C TYR A 350 -5.25 20.60 -19.62
N VAL A 351 -4.75 21.45 -18.70
CA VAL A 351 -3.82 22.54 -19.06
C VAL A 351 -2.50 21.97 -19.58
N LEU A 352 -1.91 20.99 -18.90
CA LEU A 352 -0.64 20.38 -19.32
C LEU A 352 -0.77 19.74 -20.70
N ASN A 353 -1.87 19.01 -20.97
CA ASN A 353 -2.17 18.42 -22.27
C ASN A 353 -2.32 19.52 -23.35
N LYS A 354 -3.10 20.58 -23.07
CA LYS A 354 -3.29 21.72 -23.98
C LYS A 354 -1.98 22.38 -24.36
N LEU A 355 -1.05 22.48 -23.41
CA LEU A 355 0.27 23.11 -23.61
C LEU A 355 1.33 22.12 -24.15
N LYS A 356 0.97 20.84 -24.34
CA LYS A 356 1.88 19.76 -24.77
C LYS A 356 3.09 19.61 -23.84
N ILE A 357 2.86 19.70 -22.54
CA ILE A 357 3.86 19.53 -21.50
C ILE A 357 3.88 18.08 -21.03
N HIS A 358 5.05 17.51 -20.99
CA HIS A 358 5.31 16.18 -20.47
C HIS A 358 5.33 16.18 -18.94
N ALA A 359 4.73 15.19 -18.31
CA ALA A 359 4.79 15.02 -16.86
C ALA A 359 5.54 13.75 -16.46
N ALA A 360 6.62 13.94 -15.71
CA ALA A 360 7.16 12.86 -14.92
C ALA A 360 6.19 12.62 -13.76
N GLY A 361 5.58 11.43 -13.69
CA GLY A 361 4.60 11.03 -12.69
C GLY A 361 5.15 10.04 -11.65
N ASP A 362 4.38 9.78 -10.60
CA ASP A 362 4.57 8.67 -9.67
C ASP A 362 3.21 8.11 -9.18
N ILE A 363 3.15 7.50 -8.01
CA ILE A 363 2.00 6.73 -7.55
C ILE A 363 1.08 7.54 -6.66
N GLY A 364 -0.20 7.62 -7.02
CA GLY A 364 -1.28 8.32 -6.37
C GLY A 364 -2.45 8.51 -7.33
N CYS A 365 -3.57 9.14 -6.93
CA CYS A 365 -4.70 9.44 -7.83
C CYS A 365 -4.27 10.13 -9.12
N TYR A 366 -3.28 10.97 -9.04
CA TYR A 366 -2.73 11.73 -10.16
C TYR A 366 -1.97 10.89 -11.18
N THR A 367 -1.61 9.62 -10.89
CA THR A 367 -1.09 8.68 -11.89
C THR A 367 -2.11 8.47 -13.02
N LEU A 368 -3.40 8.58 -12.70
CA LEU A 368 -4.49 8.44 -13.67
C LEU A 368 -4.53 9.57 -14.72
N GLY A 369 -3.70 10.59 -14.60
CA GLY A 369 -3.41 11.54 -15.67
C GLY A 369 -2.72 10.91 -16.90
N ALA A 370 -2.24 9.67 -16.81
CA ALA A 370 -1.75 8.88 -17.94
C ALA A 370 -2.88 8.33 -18.83
N VAL A 371 -4.10 8.20 -18.28
CA VAL A 371 -5.25 7.62 -18.98
C VAL A 371 -5.90 8.65 -19.91
N ALA A 372 -6.33 8.20 -21.09
CA ALA A 372 -7.08 9.05 -22.02
C ALA A 372 -8.37 9.62 -21.40
N PRO A 373 -8.79 10.84 -21.77
CA PRO A 373 -8.23 11.72 -22.80
C PRO A 373 -7.12 12.66 -22.27
N LEU A 374 -6.75 12.56 -21.01
CA LEU A 374 -5.73 13.44 -20.42
C LEU A 374 -4.33 13.12 -20.95
N SER A 375 -3.87 11.88 -20.86
CA SER A 375 -2.65 11.33 -21.46
C SER A 375 -1.41 12.23 -21.30
N VAL A 376 -1.14 12.74 -20.10
CA VAL A 376 -0.07 13.70 -19.79
C VAL A 376 1.10 13.07 -19.06
N VAL A 377 0.80 12.05 -18.24
CA VAL A 377 1.84 11.40 -17.44
C VAL A 377 2.55 10.36 -18.31
N ASP A 378 3.81 10.61 -18.61
CA ASP A 378 4.59 9.77 -19.52
C ASP A 378 5.31 8.63 -18.82
N THR A 379 5.67 8.80 -17.57
CA THR A 379 6.49 7.82 -16.83
C THR A 379 6.12 7.76 -15.35
N THR A 380 6.09 6.54 -14.78
CA THR A 380 5.96 6.28 -13.34
C THR A 380 6.92 5.18 -12.91
N ILE A 381 7.41 5.20 -11.68
CA ILE A 381 8.25 4.13 -11.10
C ILE A 381 7.70 3.77 -9.71
N CYS A 382 8.01 4.55 -8.70
CA CYS A 382 7.59 4.38 -7.30
C CYS A 382 7.12 5.73 -6.75
N MET A 383 6.56 5.74 -5.56
CA MET A 383 6.23 7.00 -4.89
C MET A 383 7.45 7.92 -4.85
N VAL A 384 7.23 9.23 -5.11
CA VAL A 384 8.23 10.32 -5.09
C VAL A 384 9.29 10.31 -6.21
N ALA A 385 9.44 9.27 -7.00
CA ALA A 385 10.55 9.16 -7.97
C ALA A 385 10.62 10.30 -9.01
N ARG A 386 9.55 11.04 -9.24
CA ARG A 386 9.41 12.00 -10.35
C ARG A 386 10.31 13.22 -10.26
N ILE A 387 10.46 13.81 -9.07
CA ILE A 387 11.30 15.01 -8.87
C ILE A 387 12.75 14.64 -9.17
N SER A 388 13.25 13.59 -8.54
CA SER A 388 14.62 13.10 -8.73
C SER A 388 14.86 12.58 -10.13
N ARG A 389 13.87 11.90 -10.75
CA ARG A 389 14.00 11.40 -12.12
C ARG A 389 14.08 12.52 -13.15
N ARG A 390 13.19 13.54 -13.06
CA ARG A 390 13.29 14.73 -13.92
C ARG A 390 14.65 15.41 -13.76
N HIS A 391 15.14 15.53 -12.52
CA HIS A 391 16.48 16.05 -12.25
C HIS A 391 17.57 15.20 -12.94
N GLY A 392 17.48 13.87 -12.87
CA GLY A 392 18.40 12.97 -13.56
C GLY A 392 18.37 13.15 -15.08
N MET A 393 17.18 13.34 -15.68
CA MET A 393 17.05 13.63 -17.11
C MET A 393 17.73 14.96 -17.48
N GLU A 394 17.60 16.00 -16.63
CA GLU A 394 18.29 17.27 -16.81
C GLU A 394 19.82 17.10 -16.81
N LYS A 395 20.34 16.37 -15.82
CA LYS A 395 21.79 16.13 -15.73
C LYS A 395 22.33 15.30 -16.89
N ALA A 396 21.52 14.39 -17.44
CA ALA A 396 21.91 13.55 -18.57
C ALA A 396 21.86 14.25 -19.91
N LYS A 397 20.88 15.12 -20.16
CA LYS A 397 20.57 15.70 -21.47
C LYS A 397 20.59 17.24 -21.51
N GLY A 398 20.77 17.87 -20.34
CA GLY A 398 20.76 19.33 -20.21
C GLY A 398 19.36 19.95 -20.14
N LYS A 399 19.33 21.25 -19.87
CA LYS A 399 18.11 22.02 -19.59
C LYS A 399 17.15 22.08 -20.78
N GLU A 400 17.67 22.21 -22.01
CA GLU A 400 16.83 22.28 -23.21
C GLU A 400 16.00 21.02 -23.43
N TYR A 401 16.58 19.85 -23.13
CA TYR A 401 15.86 18.58 -23.26
C TYR A 401 14.63 18.52 -22.34
N ILE A 402 14.75 19.05 -21.12
CA ILE A 402 13.67 18.96 -20.11
C ILE A 402 12.79 20.21 -20.04
N LYS A 403 12.92 21.15 -20.97
CA LYS A 403 12.22 22.42 -20.96
C LYS A 403 10.70 22.28 -20.91
N ASN A 404 10.14 21.26 -21.60
CA ASN A 404 8.72 20.94 -21.61
C ASN A 404 8.34 19.82 -20.63
N TRP A 405 9.15 19.56 -19.61
CA TRP A 405 8.91 18.56 -18.61
C TRP A 405 8.66 19.17 -17.24
N VAL A 406 7.58 18.73 -16.58
CA VAL A 406 7.31 19.06 -15.18
C VAL A 406 7.31 17.79 -14.31
N ALA A 407 7.58 17.95 -13.03
CA ALA A 407 7.36 16.89 -12.04
C ALA A 407 6.00 17.16 -11.36
N VAL A 408 5.07 16.21 -11.41
CA VAL A 408 3.73 16.38 -10.78
C VAL A 408 3.58 15.46 -9.60
N ILE A 409 3.31 15.92 -8.37
CA ILE A 409 3.29 15.18 -7.12
C ILE A 409 2.06 15.54 -6.28
N GLY A 410 1.46 14.57 -5.56
CA GLY A 410 0.42 14.84 -4.57
C GLY A 410 1.02 15.37 -3.25
N ASP A 411 0.20 16.02 -2.44
CA ASP A 411 0.54 16.58 -1.14
C ASP A 411 1.08 15.54 -0.15
N SER A 412 0.36 14.46 0.09
CA SER A 412 0.80 13.36 0.95
C SER A 412 2.12 12.75 0.45
N THR A 413 2.23 12.50 -0.86
CA THR A 413 3.44 11.96 -1.47
C THR A 413 4.62 12.93 -1.39
N PHE A 414 4.37 14.24 -1.49
CA PHE A 414 5.40 15.26 -1.28
C PHE A 414 5.96 15.19 0.15
N LEU A 415 5.09 15.06 1.14
CA LEU A 415 5.50 14.93 2.55
C LEU A 415 6.12 13.57 2.87
N HIS A 416 5.79 12.53 2.10
CA HIS A 416 6.39 11.18 2.29
C HIS A 416 7.92 11.23 2.17
N THR A 417 8.46 11.63 1.04
CA THR A 417 9.90 11.84 0.79
C THR A 417 10.17 12.85 -0.34
N GLY A 418 9.15 13.52 -0.89
CA GLY A 418 9.29 14.52 -1.96
C GLY A 418 10.07 15.76 -1.52
N VAL A 419 9.98 16.09 -0.24
CA VAL A 419 10.78 17.15 0.41
C VAL A 419 12.26 16.90 0.17
N ASN A 420 12.74 15.68 0.36
CA ASN A 420 14.15 15.31 0.17
C ASN A 420 14.57 15.46 -1.30
N SER A 421 13.68 15.09 -2.23
CA SER A 421 13.93 15.24 -3.65
C SER A 421 14.00 16.71 -4.07
N LEU A 422 13.17 17.58 -3.51
CA LEU A 422 13.21 19.02 -3.76
C LEU A 422 14.49 19.63 -3.17
N MET A 423 14.90 19.27 -1.95
CA MET A 423 16.19 19.66 -1.38
C MET A 423 17.35 19.25 -2.26
N ASN A 424 17.32 18.03 -2.81
CA ASN A 424 18.35 17.56 -3.74
C ASN A 424 18.43 18.41 -5.02
N MET A 425 17.30 18.84 -5.59
CA MET A 425 17.27 19.75 -6.73
C MET A 425 17.93 21.09 -6.39
N MET A 426 17.57 21.68 -5.24
CA MET A 426 18.13 22.96 -4.79
C MET A 426 19.63 22.85 -4.54
N TYR A 427 20.07 21.84 -3.78
CA TYR A 427 21.47 21.61 -3.46
C TYR A 427 22.35 21.42 -4.70
N ASN A 428 21.84 20.68 -5.71
CA ASN A 428 22.57 20.37 -6.93
C ASN A 428 22.28 21.36 -8.08
N LYS A 429 21.75 22.56 -7.77
CA LYS A 429 21.52 23.63 -8.74
C LYS A 429 20.76 23.14 -9.99
N ALA A 430 19.69 22.43 -9.80
CA ALA A 430 18.79 22.02 -10.87
C ALA A 430 17.90 23.20 -11.32
N THR A 431 17.15 22.96 -12.38
CA THR A 431 16.11 23.87 -12.86
C THR A 431 14.78 23.17 -12.98
N GLY A 432 13.73 23.94 -13.25
CA GLY A 432 12.43 23.44 -13.67
C GLY A 432 11.36 23.35 -12.60
N THR A 433 10.15 23.02 -13.04
CA THR A 433 8.93 23.20 -12.28
C THR A 433 8.46 21.88 -11.66
N VAL A 434 8.15 21.94 -10.36
CA VAL A 434 7.45 20.92 -9.60
C VAL A 434 6.01 21.41 -9.37
N ILE A 435 5.02 20.58 -9.73
CA ILE A 435 3.60 20.87 -9.48
C ILE A 435 3.13 19.97 -8.36
N ILE A 436 2.78 20.55 -7.21
CA ILE A 436 2.20 19.85 -6.08
C ILE A 436 0.67 19.94 -6.19
N LEU A 437 0.04 18.79 -6.34
CA LEU A 437 -1.42 18.65 -6.41
C LEU A 437 -1.96 18.46 -4.98
N ASP A 438 -2.22 19.56 -4.29
CA ASP A 438 -2.77 19.56 -2.93
C ASP A 438 -4.30 19.35 -2.99
N ASN A 439 -4.71 18.12 -2.69
CA ASN A 439 -6.11 17.74 -2.54
C ASN A 439 -6.53 17.49 -1.09
N SER A 440 -5.67 17.84 -0.14
CA SER A 440 -5.88 17.80 1.31
C SER A 440 -6.23 16.40 1.86
N THR A 441 -5.70 15.34 1.22
CA THR A 441 -5.92 13.96 1.68
C THR A 441 -5.01 12.96 0.96
N THR A 442 -4.74 11.81 1.58
CA THR A 442 -4.16 10.63 0.93
C THR A 442 -5.29 9.87 0.22
N GLY A 443 -5.67 10.35 -0.99
CA GLY A 443 -6.94 9.99 -1.62
C GLY A 443 -7.03 8.54 -2.12
N MET A 444 -5.95 7.97 -2.68
CA MET A 444 -5.98 6.67 -3.37
C MET A 444 -6.25 5.49 -2.41
N THR A 445 -5.84 5.59 -1.17
CA THR A 445 -5.91 4.53 -0.16
C THR A 445 -7.15 4.63 0.75
N GLY A 446 -8.02 5.64 0.56
CA GLY A 446 -9.26 5.79 1.35
C GLY A 446 -9.41 7.13 2.05
N HIS A 447 -8.71 8.18 1.62
CA HIS A 447 -8.83 9.55 2.14
C HIS A 447 -8.26 9.74 3.56
N GLN A 448 -7.15 9.09 3.87
CA GLN A 448 -6.47 9.25 5.15
C GLN A 448 -5.90 10.66 5.33
N ASP A 449 -5.87 11.10 6.57
CA ASP A 449 -5.18 12.32 6.98
C ASP A 449 -3.65 12.17 6.83
N HIS A 450 -2.96 13.30 6.66
CA HIS A 450 -1.50 13.37 6.62
C HIS A 450 -1.02 14.68 7.27
N ALA A 451 0.28 14.87 7.38
CA ALA A 451 0.86 15.96 8.15
C ALA A 451 0.44 17.40 7.75
N ALA A 452 -0.20 17.61 6.59
CA ALA A 452 -0.73 18.91 6.18
C ALA A 452 -2.26 19.02 6.31
N THR A 453 -2.97 18.02 6.83
CA THR A 453 -4.44 18.07 6.98
C THR A 453 -4.91 18.67 8.30
N GLY A 454 -4.03 18.74 9.31
CA GLY A 454 -4.34 19.32 10.63
C GLY A 454 -5.15 18.40 11.54
N LYS A 455 -5.13 17.08 11.27
CA LYS A 455 -5.83 16.07 12.05
C LYS A 455 -5.01 14.80 12.16
N THR A 456 -4.94 14.20 13.36
CA THR A 456 -4.27 12.92 13.61
C THR A 456 -5.14 11.73 13.19
N LEU A 457 -4.56 10.53 13.09
CA LEU A 457 -5.31 9.29 12.87
C LEU A 457 -6.38 9.06 13.97
N GLN A 458 -6.08 9.41 15.22
CA GLN A 458 -7.02 9.27 16.35
C GLN A 458 -8.14 10.33 16.36
N GLY A 459 -8.07 11.28 15.43
CA GLY A 459 -9.10 12.30 15.23
C GLY A 459 -8.85 13.64 15.91
N ASP A 460 -7.71 13.78 16.61
CA ASP A 460 -7.39 15.01 17.34
C ASP A 460 -6.89 16.10 16.39
N PRO A 461 -7.28 17.37 16.62
CA PRO A 461 -6.70 18.51 15.93
C PRO A 461 -5.19 18.60 16.20
N THR A 462 -4.42 18.93 15.15
CA THR A 462 -2.96 19.07 15.25
C THR A 462 -2.45 20.14 14.31
N TYR A 463 -1.15 20.44 14.39
CA TYR A 463 -0.49 21.36 13.48
C TYR A 463 -0.53 20.82 12.04
N ALA A 464 -0.96 21.68 11.11
CA ALA A 464 -0.91 21.40 9.67
C ALA A 464 0.37 21.98 9.07
N ILE A 465 1.18 21.16 8.43
CA ILE A 465 2.37 21.66 7.73
C ILE A 465 1.96 22.58 6.58
N ASP A 466 2.51 23.79 6.58
CA ASP A 466 2.39 24.73 5.47
C ASP A 466 3.37 24.35 4.35
N ILE A 467 2.86 23.69 3.31
CA ILE A 467 3.67 23.21 2.18
C ILE A 467 4.34 24.37 1.45
N PRO A 468 3.67 25.50 1.13
CA PRO A 468 4.33 26.69 0.57
C PRO A 468 5.50 27.20 1.42
N ALA A 469 5.31 27.35 2.73
CA ALA A 469 6.36 27.79 3.63
C ALA A 469 7.54 26.80 3.68
N LEU A 470 7.24 25.49 3.69
CA LEU A 470 8.26 24.44 3.63
C LEU A 470 9.10 24.53 2.35
N CYS A 471 8.47 24.72 1.19
CA CYS A 471 9.18 24.89 -0.07
C CYS A 471 10.10 26.13 -0.04
N ARG A 472 9.63 27.25 0.51
CA ARG A 472 10.45 28.45 0.67
C ARG A 472 11.62 28.25 1.65
N ALA A 473 11.40 27.51 2.74
CA ALA A 473 12.45 27.17 3.71
C ALA A 473 13.56 26.29 3.10
N ILE A 474 13.23 25.44 2.13
CA ILE A 474 14.22 24.67 1.34
C ILE A 474 15.05 25.57 0.42
N GLY A 475 14.62 26.82 0.19
CA GLY A 475 15.32 27.80 -0.65
C GLY A 475 14.68 28.05 -2.02
N VAL A 476 13.49 27.49 -2.30
CA VAL A 476 12.76 27.76 -3.53
C VAL A 476 12.21 29.18 -3.49
N LYS A 477 12.65 30.04 -4.42
CA LYS A 477 12.20 31.45 -4.51
C LYS A 477 10.83 31.58 -5.17
N ASN A 478 10.56 30.72 -6.15
CA ASN A 478 9.36 30.78 -6.98
C ASN A 478 8.35 29.74 -6.48
N VAL A 479 7.48 30.14 -5.57
CA VAL A 479 6.42 29.30 -5.03
C VAL A 479 5.09 29.99 -5.27
N VAL A 480 4.24 29.41 -6.12
CA VAL A 480 2.96 29.96 -6.57
C VAL A 480 1.84 29.02 -6.16
N GLU A 481 0.78 29.59 -5.56
CA GLU A 481 -0.43 28.86 -5.22
C GLU A 481 -1.57 29.24 -6.17
N VAL A 482 -2.29 28.23 -6.67
CA VAL A 482 -3.44 28.43 -7.57
C VAL A 482 -4.57 27.46 -7.24
N ASN A 483 -5.80 27.85 -7.54
CA ASN A 483 -6.94 26.94 -7.48
C ASN A 483 -6.91 26.00 -8.71
N ALA A 484 -6.91 24.69 -8.49
CA ALA A 484 -6.86 23.68 -9.56
C ALA A 484 -8.08 23.72 -10.52
N ARG A 485 -9.19 24.33 -10.11
CA ARG A 485 -10.40 24.51 -10.94
C ARG A 485 -10.34 25.78 -11.81
N ASP A 486 -9.47 26.73 -11.48
CA ASP A 486 -9.24 27.92 -12.30
C ASP A 486 -8.23 27.61 -13.41
N ILE A 487 -8.77 27.17 -14.55
CA ILE A 487 -7.96 26.78 -15.70
C ILE A 487 -7.06 27.92 -16.20
N GLN A 488 -7.54 29.16 -16.12
CA GLN A 488 -6.78 30.32 -16.61
C GLN A 488 -5.61 30.63 -15.69
N ALA A 489 -5.83 30.61 -14.38
CA ALA A 489 -4.77 30.79 -13.39
C ALA A 489 -3.72 29.65 -13.46
N VAL A 490 -4.16 28.39 -13.59
CA VAL A 490 -3.25 27.25 -13.75
C VAL A 490 -2.43 27.40 -15.05
N GLU A 491 -3.08 27.73 -16.17
CA GLU A 491 -2.37 27.91 -17.46
C GLU A 491 -1.34 29.04 -17.40
N LYS A 492 -1.70 30.16 -16.77
CA LYS A 492 -0.78 31.28 -16.56
C LYS A 492 0.40 30.87 -15.70
N ALA A 493 0.16 30.28 -14.53
CA ALA A 493 1.22 29.83 -13.62
C ALA A 493 2.17 28.82 -14.30
N VAL A 494 1.63 27.83 -15.02
CA VAL A 494 2.46 26.85 -15.74
C VAL A 494 3.35 27.52 -16.78
N LYS A 495 2.82 28.46 -17.60
CA LYS A 495 3.60 29.17 -18.61
C LYS A 495 4.71 30.03 -18.02
N GLU A 496 4.41 30.73 -16.93
CA GLU A 496 5.36 31.63 -16.26
C GLU A 496 6.46 30.84 -15.55
N GLU A 497 6.10 29.76 -14.84
CA GLU A 497 7.05 29.03 -14.02
C GLU A 497 7.96 28.10 -14.86
N ILE A 498 7.45 27.54 -15.94
CA ILE A 498 8.24 26.67 -16.84
C ILE A 498 9.29 27.46 -17.66
N ALA A 499 9.05 28.75 -17.85
CA ALA A 499 9.95 29.65 -18.54
C ALA A 499 11.17 30.09 -17.72
N LYS A 500 11.14 29.83 -16.40
CA LYS A 500 12.23 30.22 -15.49
C LYS A 500 13.39 29.25 -15.55
N ASP A 501 14.59 29.75 -15.47
CA ASP A 501 15.84 28.96 -15.44
C ASP A 501 16.26 28.65 -13.98
N GLU A 502 15.30 28.52 -13.09
CA GLU A 502 15.46 28.18 -11.67
C GLU A 502 14.45 27.10 -11.29
N VAL A 503 14.61 26.54 -10.08
CA VAL A 503 13.59 25.66 -9.49
C VAL A 503 12.37 26.49 -9.13
N SER A 504 11.20 26.05 -9.57
CA SER A 504 9.91 26.64 -9.21
C SER A 504 8.93 25.59 -8.73
N VAL A 505 8.00 26.00 -7.87
CA VAL A 505 6.95 25.14 -7.33
C VAL A 505 5.60 25.79 -7.56
N ILE A 506 4.70 25.06 -8.22
CA ILE A 506 3.28 25.44 -8.33
C ILE A 506 2.50 24.50 -7.40
N ILE A 507 1.72 25.08 -6.48
CA ILE A 507 0.83 24.33 -5.58
C ILE A 507 -0.60 24.55 -6.05
N THR A 508 -1.25 23.49 -6.54
CA THR A 508 -2.64 23.58 -6.99
C THR A 508 -3.55 23.11 -5.86
N LYS A 509 -3.95 24.03 -4.99
CA LYS A 509 -4.71 23.73 -3.78
C LYS A 509 -6.20 23.70 -4.03
N THR A 510 -6.80 22.52 -3.96
CA THR A 510 -8.25 22.32 -4.08
C THR A 510 -8.63 20.98 -3.45
N PRO A 511 -9.45 20.97 -2.38
CA PRO A 511 -9.81 19.73 -1.68
C PRO A 511 -10.39 18.65 -2.60
N CYS A 512 -10.11 17.39 -2.26
CA CYS A 512 -10.68 16.24 -2.95
C CYS A 512 -12.22 16.32 -2.93
N VAL A 513 -12.84 16.09 -4.07
CA VAL A 513 -14.30 16.17 -4.21
C VAL A 513 -15.06 15.21 -3.30
N LEU A 514 -14.43 14.10 -2.91
CA LEU A 514 -15.02 13.09 -2.02
C LEU A 514 -14.97 13.47 -0.53
N LEU A 515 -14.21 14.50 -0.16
CA LEU A 515 -14.21 15.05 1.19
C LEU A 515 -15.43 15.96 1.43
N ASP A 516 -15.95 16.58 0.37
CA ASP A 516 -17.08 17.49 0.44
C ASP A 516 -18.38 16.75 0.16
N LYS A 517 -19.12 16.46 1.22
CA LYS A 517 -20.43 15.78 1.15
C LYS A 517 -21.61 16.74 0.99
N SER A 518 -21.37 18.05 0.84
CA SER A 518 -22.43 19.03 0.64
C SER A 518 -23.11 18.84 -0.73
N LYS A 519 -24.43 19.00 -0.76
CA LYS A 519 -25.18 19.04 -2.01
C LYS A 519 -24.85 20.34 -2.74
N LYS A 520 -24.21 20.25 -3.89
CA LYS A 520 -23.96 21.40 -4.77
C LYS A 520 -24.99 21.48 -5.88
N PRO A 521 -25.30 22.68 -6.37
CA PRO A 521 -26.13 22.81 -7.57
C PRO A 521 -25.42 22.12 -8.74
N LEU A 522 -26.17 21.36 -9.50
CA LEU A 522 -25.67 20.59 -10.64
C LEU A 522 -25.59 21.45 -11.89
N TYR A 523 -24.82 20.99 -12.86
CA TYR A 523 -24.78 21.60 -14.19
C TYR A 523 -25.61 20.79 -15.16
N GLN A 524 -26.29 21.46 -16.09
CA GLN A 524 -27.01 20.87 -17.21
C GLN A 524 -26.53 21.43 -18.54
N THR A 525 -26.77 20.68 -19.61
CA THR A 525 -26.43 21.10 -20.96
C THR A 525 -27.67 21.53 -21.72
N HIS A 526 -27.64 22.73 -22.30
CA HIS A 526 -28.62 23.23 -23.25
C HIS A 526 -28.20 22.78 -24.66
N THR A 527 -28.87 21.77 -25.19
CA THR A 527 -28.54 21.15 -26.49
C THR A 527 -28.72 22.11 -27.67
N ASP A 528 -29.66 23.06 -27.57
CA ASP A 528 -29.90 24.12 -28.55
C ASP A 528 -28.74 25.11 -28.68
N LYS A 529 -28.06 25.41 -27.58
CA LYS A 529 -26.84 26.25 -27.54
C LYS A 529 -25.58 25.46 -27.89
N CYS A 530 -25.62 24.13 -27.80
CA CYS A 530 -24.42 23.30 -27.98
C CYS A 530 -23.93 23.29 -29.42
N LYS A 531 -22.69 23.78 -29.64
CA LYS A 531 -22.05 23.78 -30.98
C LYS A 531 -21.26 22.49 -31.27
N LYS A 532 -21.43 21.43 -30.48
CA LYS A 532 -20.84 20.10 -30.72
C LYS A 532 -19.29 20.09 -30.80
N CYS A 533 -18.64 21.10 -30.21
CA CYS A 533 -17.18 21.30 -30.33
C CYS A 533 -16.36 20.36 -29.43
N GLY A 534 -16.97 19.68 -28.45
CA GLY A 534 -16.35 18.72 -27.53
C GLY A 534 -15.32 19.27 -26.54
N MET A 535 -15.18 20.61 -26.43
CA MET A 535 -14.19 21.22 -25.52
C MET A 535 -14.44 20.86 -24.05
N CYS A 536 -15.70 20.82 -23.63
CA CYS A 536 -16.09 20.44 -22.28
C CYS A 536 -15.76 18.98 -21.90
N MET A 537 -15.60 18.11 -22.90
CA MET A 537 -15.24 16.70 -22.69
C MET A 537 -13.74 16.45 -22.53
N LYS A 538 -12.88 17.39 -22.96
CA LYS A 538 -11.41 17.21 -22.91
C LYS A 538 -10.84 16.94 -21.51
N PRO A 539 -11.39 17.47 -20.39
CA PRO A 539 -10.98 17.04 -19.06
C PRO A 539 -11.32 15.58 -18.70
N GLY A 540 -12.07 14.89 -19.56
CA GLY A 540 -12.39 13.48 -19.41
C GLY A 540 -13.32 13.15 -18.24
N CYS A 541 -14.21 14.07 -17.84
CA CYS A 541 -15.13 13.85 -16.71
C CYS A 541 -16.10 12.69 -17.03
N PRO A 542 -16.21 11.65 -16.18
CA PRO A 542 -17.09 10.51 -16.44
C PRO A 542 -18.59 10.85 -16.35
N ALA A 543 -18.95 11.99 -15.75
CA ALA A 543 -20.33 12.49 -15.76
C ALA A 543 -20.75 13.07 -17.12
N MET A 544 -19.83 13.16 -18.10
CA MET A 544 -20.13 13.74 -19.41
C MET A 544 -20.20 12.67 -20.50
N THR A 545 -21.26 12.69 -21.28
CA THR A 545 -21.48 11.75 -22.39
C THR A 545 -21.72 12.52 -23.69
N LYS A 546 -21.16 12.02 -24.79
CA LYS A 546 -21.44 12.53 -26.14
C LYS A 546 -22.65 11.80 -26.71
N ASN A 547 -23.66 12.54 -27.08
CA ASN A 547 -24.90 12.03 -27.68
C ASN A 547 -24.69 11.62 -29.16
N ALA A 548 -25.59 10.83 -29.68
CA ALA A 548 -25.53 10.38 -31.07
C ALA A 548 -25.56 11.55 -32.09
N ASP A 549 -26.25 12.63 -31.76
CA ASP A 549 -26.31 13.85 -32.58
C ASP A 549 -25.05 14.75 -32.45
N GLY A 550 -24.12 14.38 -31.60
CA GLY A 550 -22.87 15.09 -31.34
C GLY A 550 -22.95 16.15 -30.22
N THR A 551 -24.12 16.41 -29.66
CA THR A 551 -24.27 17.25 -28.44
C THR A 551 -23.69 16.53 -27.23
N VAL A 552 -23.64 17.21 -26.07
CA VAL A 552 -23.13 16.63 -24.83
C VAL A 552 -24.24 16.65 -23.79
N SER A 553 -24.33 15.60 -23.00
CA SER A 553 -25.18 15.52 -21.81
C SER A 553 -24.35 15.34 -20.55
N ILE A 554 -24.90 15.75 -19.41
CA ILE A 554 -24.31 15.60 -18.08
C ILE A 554 -25.20 14.66 -17.28
N ASP A 555 -24.62 13.58 -16.75
CA ASP A 555 -25.27 12.68 -15.82
C ASP A 555 -25.38 13.36 -14.45
N ASP A 556 -26.59 13.64 -14.01
CA ASP A 556 -26.91 14.33 -12.76
C ASP A 556 -26.58 13.48 -11.52
N THR A 557 -26.60 12.14 -11.66
CA THR A 557 -26.25 11.21 -10.58
C THR A 557 -24.74 11.20 -10.30
N MET A 558 -23.92 11.52 -11.30
CA MET A 558 -22.47 11.58 -11.19
C MET A 558 -21.92 13.00 -11.06
N CYS A 559 -22.65 14.02 -11.48
CA CYS A 559 -22.19 15.41 -11.44
C CYS A 559 -22.00 15.89 -10.01
N THR A 560 -20.84 16.50 -9.73
CA THR A 560 -20.50 17.06 -8.41
C THR A 560 -20.60 18.59 -8.35
N GLY A 561 -21.09 19.23 -9.40
CA GLY A 561 -21.23 20.71 -9.43
C GLY A 561 -19.89 21.48 -9.47
N CYS A 562 -18.79 20.88 -9.94
CA CYS A 562 -17.47 21.50 -9.88
C CYS A 562 -17.25 22.65 -10.89
N GLY A 563 -18.05 22.76 -11.93
CA GLY A 563 -18.01 23.83 -12.93
C GLY A 563 -16.92 23.75 -13.99
N LEU A 564 -16.04 22.76 -13.95
CA LEU A 564 -14.90 22.64 -14.89
C LEU A 564 -15.35 22.58 -16.36
N CYS A 565 -16.43 21.85 -16.66
CA CYS A 565 -16.97 21.74 -18.02
C CYS A 565 -17.60 23.06 -18.48
N ALA A 566 -18.28 23.78 -17.59
CA ALA A 566 -18.87 25.08 -17.88
C ALA A 566 -17.80 26.14 -18.20
N SER A 567 -16.69 26.19 -17.43
CA SER A 567 -15.59 27.12 -17.69
C SER A 567 -14.89 26.94 -19.05
N LEU A 568 -15.07 25.79 -19.69
CA LEU A 568 -14.56 25.46 -21.02
C LEU A 568 -15.57 25.72 -22.15
N CYS A 569 -16.84 25.95 -21.82
CA CYS A 569 -17.88 26.17 -22.80
C CYS A 569 -17.92 27.65 -23.23
N LYS A 570 -17.48 27.94 -24.45
CA LYS A 570 -17.48 29.29 -25.03
C LYS A 570 -18.87 29.76 -25.51
N PHE A 571 -19.88 28.89 -25.42
CA PHE A 571 -21.20 29.10 -25.98
C PHE A 571 -22.30 29.14 -24.92
N ASP A 572 -21.91 29.17 -23.64
CA ASP A 572 -22.82 29.16 -22.50
C ASP A 572 -23.90 28.04 -22.60
N ALA A 573 -23.49 26.91 -23.19
CA ALA A 573 -24.35 25.73 -23.32
C ALA A 573 -24.37 24.86 -22.07
N ILE A 574 -23.56 25.15 -21.05
CA ILE A 574 -23.48 24.42 -19.79
C ILE A 574 -23.72 25.42 -18.66
N GLU A 575 -24.83 25.29 -17.98
CA GLU A 575 -25.27 26.23 -16.95
C GLU A 575 -25.65 25.49 -15.65
N LEU A 576 -25.62 26.20 -14.53
CA LEU A 576 -26.12 25.69 -13.25
C LEU A 576 -27.63 25.48 -13.31
N VAL A 577 -28.11 24.35 -12.82
CA VAL A 577 -29.53 24.08 -12.61
C VAL A 577 -30.06 25.02 -11.52
N LYS A 578 -31.07 25.84 -11.84
CA LYS A 578 -31.67 26.74 -10.88
C LYS A 578 -32.49 25.96 -9.84
N GLU A 579 -32.54 26.47 -8.59
CA GLU A 579 -33.47 25.97 -7.57
C GLU A 579 -34.89 26.17 -8.09
N GLY A 580 -35.62 25.11 -8.36
CA GLY A 580 -36.95 25.10 -8.90
C GLY A 580 -37.13 24.36 -10.23
N ASP A 581 -36.05 24.05 -10.94
CA ASP A 581 -36.05 23.30 -12.22
C ASP A 581 -35.85 21.79 -12.04
N ARG A 582 -36.06 21.26 -10.86
CA ARG A 582 -35.93 19.82 -10.51
C ARG A 582 -37.26 19.13 -10.38
#